data_3ae95bafad36c98839a294c4f407dce7
#
_entry.id   3ae95bafad36c98839a294c4f407dce7
#
_cell.length_a   1.000
_cell.length_b   1.000
_cell.length_c   1.000
_cell.angle_alpha   90.00
_cell.angle_beta   90.00
_cell.angle_gamma   90.00
#
_symmetry.space_group_name_H-M   'P 1'
#
loop_
_entity.id
_entity.type
_entity.pdbx_description
1 polymer ?
#
loop_
_entity_poly.entity_id
_entity_poly.type
_entity_poly.pdbx_seq_one_letter_code
_entity_poly.pdbx_strand_id
1 'polypeptide(L)'
;GDIAVRINLASAGLWWLGFSFLTWTRLRQRHATHPLPAGETYASAGFKQLGKTFREMKNFPETLKYLLAYFLYNDGIQTVIAVSSTFAAAPLIRGGIGLEQDTLIAVVLMIQFVAFFGALFWGRLAKWIGAKQSIIVSLFIWAGVVIYAYGGLKGDNRVAEFFILGVFIAIVMGGSQAISRSLFAQMIPKGKEAEFYSFYEVSERGTSWTGPLIFGLANQIFGSLRYGILSLIFYFIAGLIVLPFVNVKKAMDDVKEHS
;
A
#
# COMPACT_ATOMS: atom_id res chain seq x y z
N GLY A 1 31.52 6.48 -7.92
CA GLY A 1 30.14 6.05 -7.59
C GLY A 1 30.00 4.58 -7.20
N ASP A 2 30.70 3.66 -7.87
CA ASP A 2 30.47 2.20 -7.72
C ASP A 2 30.80 1.62 -6.33
N ILE A 3 31.84 2.13 -5.66
CA ILE A 3 32.25 1.60 -4.35
C ILE A 3 31.19 1.92 -3.28
N ALA A 4 30.65 3.15 -3.26
CA ALA A 4 29.62 3.54 -2.31
C ALA A 4 28.34 2.69 -2.47
N VAL A 5 27.93 2.41 -3.71
CA VAL A 5 26.77 1.56 -4.00
C VAL A 5 27.02 0.12 -3.53
N ARG A 6 28.23 -0.42 -3.78
CA ARG A 6 28.58 -1.78 -3.34
C ARG A 6 28.62 -1.89 -1.81
N ILE A 7 29.16 -0.89 -1.12
CA ILE A 7 29.18 -0.84 0.36
C ILE A 7 27.76 -0.77 0.89
N ASN A 8 26.87 0.03 0.29
CA ASN A 8 25.49 0.16 0.71
C ASN A 8 24.71 -1.16 0.53
N LEU A 9 24.86 -1.84 -0.61
CA LEU A 9 24.26 -3.15 -0.85
C LEU A 9 24.81 -4.22 0.13
N ALA A 10 26.12 -4.21 0.36
CA ALA A 10 26.74 -5.14 1.30
C ALA A 10 26.26 -4.90 2.74
N SER A 11 26.16 -3.63 3.17
CA SER A 11 25.65 -3.28 4.51
C SER A 11 24.20 -3.69 4.70
N ALA A 12 23.35 -3.49 3.69
CA ALA A 12 21.96 -3.95 3.70
C ALA A 12 21.88 -5.48 3.81
N GLY A 13 22.71 -6.22 3.05
CA GLY A 13 22.77 -7.67 3.12
C GLY A 13 23.22 -8.18 4.50
N LEU A 14 24.25 -7.56 5.09
CA LEU A 14 24.73 -7.89 6.44
C LEU A 14 23.68 -7.58 7.52
N TRP A 15 22.95 -6.47 7.39
CA TRP A 15 21.84 -6.14 8.27
C TRP A 15 20.76 -7.21 8.22
N TRP A 16 20.31 -7.57 7.03
CA TRP A 16 19.34 -8.64 6.84
C TRP A 16 19.81 -9.98 7.41
N LEU A 17 21.06 -10.36 7.18
CA LEU A 17 21.65 -11.58 7.71
C LEU A 17 21.65 -11.59 9.24
N GLY A 18 22.05 -10.48 9.88
CA GLY A 18 22.07 -10.36 11.33
C GLY A 18 20.68 -10.53 11.95
N PHE A 19 19.66 -9.87 11.40
CA PHE A 19 18.28 -10.01 11.89
C PHE A 19 17.67 -11.36 11.55
N SER A 20 18.01 -11.96 10.41
CA SER A 20 17.59 -13.32 10.07
C SER A 20 18.14 -14.36 11.06
N PHE A 21 19.36 -14.17 11.54
CA PHE A 21 19.93 -15.03 12.56
C PHE A 21 19.17 -14.96 13.89
N LEU A 22 18.75 -13.74 14.32
CA LEU A 22 17.88 -13.56 15.48
C LEU A 22 16.54 -14.27 15.31
N THR A 23 15.95 -14.18 14.13
CA THR A 23 14.72 -14.86 13.77
C THR A 23 14.89 -16.37 13.86
N TRP A 24 15.94 -16.90 13.28
CA TRP A 24 16.25 -18.35 13.28
C TRP A 24 16.45 -18.93 14.67
N THR A 25 17.10 -18.18 15.55
CA THR A 25 17.40 -18.65 16.92
C THR A 25 16.25 -18.46 17.91
N ARG A 26 15.34 -17.47 17.65
CA ARG A 26 14.27 -17.12 18.58
C ARG A 26 12.89 -17.60 18.17
N LEU A 27 12.62 -17.80 16.88
CA LEU A 27 11.36 -18.31 16.38
C LEU A 27 11.29 -19.83 16.59
N ARG A 28 10.39 -20.24 17.47
CA ARG A 28 10.05 -21.66 17.61
C ARG A 28 9.03 -22.04 16.54
N GLN A 29 9.28 -23.10 15.79
CA GLN A 29 8.30 -23.69 14.89
C GLN A 29 7.08 -24.12 15.71
N ARG A 30 5.91 -23.57 15.40
CA ARG A 30 4.65 -24.12 15.89
C ARG A 30 4.30 -25.32 15.01
N HIS A 31 3.91 -26.44 15.64
CA HIS A 31 3.42 -27.58 14.87
C HIS A 31 2.21 -27.13 14.02
N ALA A 32 2.19 -27.60 12.77
CA ALA A 32 1.05 -27.38 11.89
C ALA A 32 -0.21 -27.94 12.58
N THR A 33 -1.22 -27.13 12.75
CA THR A 33 -2.51 -27.54 13.34
C THR A 33 -3.25 -28.56 12.45
N HIS A 34 -2.91 -28.57 11.16
CA HIS A 34 -3.46 -29.53 10.20
C HIS A 34 -2.31 -30.15 9.42
N PRO A 35 -2.06 -31.48 9.59
CA PRO A 35 -1.09 -32.19 8.76
C PRO A 35 -1.55 -32.21 7.30
N LEU A 36 -0.59 -32.25 6.39
CA LEU A 36 -0.87 -32.37 4.97
C LEU A 36 -1.63 -33.66 4.70
N PRO A 37 -2.79 -33.62 3.99
CA PRO A 37 -3.52 -34.83 3.64
C PRO A 37 -2.63 -35.80 2.84
N ALA A 38 -2.77 -37.11 3.10
CA ALA A 38 -1.96 -38.13 2.42
C ALA A 38 -2.21 -38.06 0.91
N GLY A 39 -1.13 -37.94 0.12
CA GLY A 39 -1.19 -37.87 -1.34
C GLY A 39 -1.33 -36.45 -1.93
N GLU A 40 -1.44 -35.39 -1.12
CA GLU A 40 -1.45 -34.00 -1.60
C GLU A 40 -0.04 -33.37 -1.53
N THR A 41 0.25 -32.48 -2.49
CA THR A 41 1.44 -31.63 -2.43
C THR A 41 1.10 -30.31 -1.75
N TYR A 42 2.09 -29.62 -1.18
CA TYR A 42 1.89 -28.30 -0.55
C TYR A 42 1.22 -27.30 -1.49
N ALA A 43 1.54 -27.34 -2.79
CA ALA A 43 0.93 -26.48 -3.79
C ALA A 43 -0.55 -26.82 -4.00
N SER A 44 -0.91 -28.10 -4.19
CA SER A 44 -2.31 -28.51 -4.40
C SER A 44 -3.18 -28.24 -3.17
N ALA A 45 -2.65 -28.53 -1.97
CA ALA A 45 -3.33 -28.22 -0.71
C ALA A 45 -3.52 -26.71 -0.53
N GLY A 46 -2.51 -25.89 -0.89
CA GLY A 46 -2.61 -24.43 -0.86
C GLY A 46 -3.70 -23.88 -1.77
N PHE A 47 -3.75 -24.30 -3.04
CA PHE A 47 -4.80 -23.86 -3.97
C PHE A 47 -6.19 -24.31 -3.53
N LYS A 48 -6.33 -25.53 -3.03
CA LYS A 48 -7.60 -26.05 -2.50
C LYS A 48 -8.07 -25.27 -1.27
N GLN A 49 -7.12 -24.93 -0.37
CA GLN A 49 -7.40 -24.11 0.80
C GLN A 49 -7.82 -22.70 0.39
N LEU A 50 -7.11 -22.06 -0.56
CA LEU A 50 -7.52 -20.76 -1.10
C LEU A 50 -8.94 -20.80 -1.66
N GLY A 51 -9.27 -21.82 -2.46
CA GLY A 51 -10.64 -22.00 -2.99
C GLY A 51 -11.70 -22.18 -1.90
N LYS A 52 -11.37 -22.91 -0.83
CA LYS A 52 -12.24 -23.07 0.34
C LYS A 52 -12.43 -21.75 1.07
N THR A 53 -11.36 -21.05 1.40
CA THR A 53 -11.40 -19.76 2.09
C THR A 53 -12.15 -18.71 1.27
N PHE A 54 -11.97 -18.67 -0.07
CA PHE A 54 -12.75 -17.80 -0.94
C PHE A 54 -14.27 -18.08 -0.86
N ARG A 55 -14.64 -19.35 -0.75
CA ARG A 55 -16.06 -19.74 -0.56
C ARG A 55 -16.57 -19.33 0.81
N GLU A 56 -15.75 -19.49 1.86
CA GLU A 56 -16.09 -19.06 3.22
C GLU A 56 -16.20 -17.53 3.34
N MET A 57 -15.33 -16.78 2.64
CA MET A 57 -15.40 -15.30 2.61
C MET A 57 -16.73 -14.76 2.08
N LYS A 58 -17.47 -15.53 1.30
CA LYS A 58 -18.83 -15.14 0.86
C LYS A 58 -19.81 -14.98 2.03
N ASN A 59 -19.53 -15.62 3.17
CA ASN A 59 -20.31 -15.47 4.39
C ASN A 59 -20.00 -14.14 5.12
N PHE A 60 -18.97 -13.42 4.68
CA PHE A 60 -18.52 -12.14 5.25
C PHE A 60 -18.58 -11.03 4.18
N PRO A 61 -19.79 -10.64 3.72
CA PRO A 61 -19.94 -9.73 2.58
C PRO A 61 -19.35 -8.34 2.84
N GLU A 62 -19.38 -7.86 4.07
CA GLU A 62 -18.79 -6.56 4.42
C GLU A 62 -17.25 -6.60 4.37
N THR A 63 -16.63 -7.71 4.77
CA THR A 63 -15.19 -7.94 4.65
C THR A 63 -14.77 -8.02 3.18
N LEU A 64 -15.57 -8.66 2.31
CA LEU A 64 -15.31 -8.68 0.87
C LEU A 64 -15.41 -7.29 0.24
N LYS A 65 -16.43 -6.49 0.60
CA LYS A 65 -16.54 -5.09 0.14
C LYS A 65 -15.34 -4.27 0.56
N TYR A 66 -14.87 -4.48 1.81
CA TYR A 66 -13.68 -3.82 2.30
C TYR A 66 -12.43 -4.22 1.50
N LEU A 67 -12.24 -5.51 1.24
CA LEU A 67 -11.12 -5.98 0.41
C LEU A 67 -11.16 -5.40 -1.00
N LEU A 68 -12.35 -5.27 -1.60
CA LEU A 68 -12.50 -4.63 -2.91
C LEU A 68 -12.11 -3.15 -2.85
N ALA A 69 -12.56 -2.42 -1.83
CA ALA A 69 -12.16 -1.03 -1.63
C ALA A 69 -10.64 -0.90 -1.42
N TYR A 70 -10.10 -1.76 -0.55
CA TYR A 70 -8.66 -1.83 -0.26
C TYR A 70 -7.84 -2.08 -1.53
N PHE A 71 -8.22 -3.08 -2.30
CA PHE A 71 -7.64 -3.41 -3.57
C PHE A 71 -7.53 -2.17 -4.49
N LEU A 72 -8.63 -1.45 -4.67
CA LEU A 72 -8.67 -0.29 -5.53
C LEU A 72 -7.72 0.81 -5.03
N TYR A 73 -7.92 1.31 -3.82
CA TYR A 73 -7.13 2.45 -3.39
C TYR A 73 -5.65 2.11 -3.09
N ASN A 74 -5.35 0.89 -2.65
CA ASN A 74 -3.97 0.48 -2.36
C ASN A 74 -3.14 0.38 -3.64
N ASP A 75 -3.70 -0.09 -4.74
CA ASP A 75 -3.00 -0.12 -6.04
C ASP A 75 -2.63 1.29 -6.50
N GLY A 76 -3.54 2.26 -6.31
CA GLY A 76 -3.25 3.68 -6.52
C GLY A 76 -2.10 4.18 -5.65
N ILE A 77 -2.13 3.89 -4.33
CA ILE A 77 -1.08 4.29 -3.38
C ILE A 77 0.27 3.71 -3.77
N GLN A 78 0.34 2.41 -3.99
CA GLN A 78 1.59 1.72 -4.36
C GLN A 78 2.16 2.23 -5.68
N THR A 79 1.28 2.53 -6.64
CA THR A 79 1.71 3.09 -7.93
C THR A 79 2.26 4.50 -7.77
N VAL A 80 1.59 5.39 -7.02
CA VAL A 80 2.12 6.74 -6.74
C VAL A 80 3.50 6.65 -6.12
N ILE A 81 3.69 5.77 -5.12
CA ILE A 81 4.99 5.57 -4.47
C ILE A 81 6.04 5.09 -5.48
N ALA A 82 5.71 4.08 -6.29
CA ALA A 82 6.63 3.49 -7.26
C ALA A 82 7.06 4.46 -8.36
N VAL A 83 6.12 5.30 -8.87
CA VAL A 83 6.42 6.22 -9.98
C VAL A 83 6.95 7.58 -9.53
N SER A 84 6.85 7.93 -8.24
CA SER A 84 7.23 9.26 -7.72
C SER A 84 8.68 9.63 -8.03
N SER A 85 9.62 8.71 -7.85
CA SER A 85 11.04 8.95 -8.13
C SER A 85 11.30 9.11 -9.63
N THR A 86 10.65 8.28 -10.46
CA THR A 86 10.74 8.38 -11.93
C THR A 86 10.18 9.71 -12.42
N PHE A 87 9.03 10.13 -11.89
CA PHE A 87 8.41 11.43 -12.20
C PHE A 87 9.29 12.59 -11.80
N ALA A 88 9.89 12.52 -10.61
CA ALA A 88 10.74 13.57 -10.08
C ALA A 88 12.06 13.71 -10.87
N ALA A 89 12.67 12.59 -11.31
CA ALA A 89 13.90 12.58 -12.09
C ALA A 89 13.70 12.93 -13.57
N ALA A 90 12.51 12.63 -14.10
CA ALA A 90 12.26 12.80 -15.53
C ALA A 90 12.35 14.26 -15.98
N PRO A 91 12.87 14.54 -17.20
CA PRO A 91 12.95 15.90 -17.73
C PRO A 91 11.59 16.58 -17.88
N LEU A 92 11.56 17.90 -17.78
CA LEU A 92 10.36 18.73 -17.93
C LEU A 92 9.61 18.49 -19.25
N ILE A 93 10.36 18.23 -20.34
CA ILE A 93 9.78 17.94 -21.66
C ILE A 93 8.91 16.67 -21.67
N ARG A 94 9.19 15.73 -20.77
CA ARG A 94 8.39 14.51 -20.58
C ARG A 94 7.32 14.66 -19.49
N GLY A 95 7.11 15.87 -19.00
CA GLY A 95 6.18 16.17 -17.91
C GLY A 95 6.72 15.87 -16.52
N GLY A 96 8.00 15.54 -16.36
CA GLY A 96 8.66 15.37 -15.06
C GLY A 96 9.03 16.69 -14.40
N ILE A 97 9.86 16.60 -13.34
CA ILE A 97 10.29 17.78 -12.55
C ILE A 97 11.77 18.11 -12.85
N GLY A 98 12.56 17.15 -13.29
CA GLY A 98 13.99 17.32 -13.60
C GLY A 98 14.84 17.52 -12.36
N LEU A 99 14.57 16.77 -11.27
CA LEU A 99 15.36 16.84 -10.06
C LEU A 99 16.68 16.07 -10.22
N GLU A 100 17.75 16.65 -9.68
CA GLU A 100 19.04 15.99 -9.56
C GLU A 100 19.01 14.85 -8.54
N GLN A 101 19.90 13.88 -8.70
CA GLN A 101 19.95 12.68 -7.87
C GLN A 101 20.12 12.99 -6.37
N ASP A 102 20.94 13.96 -6.01
CA ASP A 102 21.18 14.35 -4.62
C ASP A 102 19.90 14.91 -3.97
N THR A 103 19.14 15.71 -4.71
CA THR A 103 17.85 16.23 -4.27
C THR A 103 16.83 15.11 -4.09
N LEU A 104 16.80 14.12 -4.99
CA LEU A 104 15.94 12.95 -4.86
C LEU A 104 16.26 12.16 -3.59
N ILE A 105 17.54 11.92 -3.30
CA ILE A 105 17.95 11.24 -2.07
C ILE A 105 17.48 12.02 -0.84
N ALA A 106 17.66 13.35 -0.83
CA ALA A 106 17.21 14.19 0.27
C ALA A 106 15.70 14.10 0.50
N VAL A 107 14.90 14.12 -0.58
CA VAL A 107 13.43 13.96 -0.50
C VAL A 107 13.06 12.59 0.03
N VAL A 108 13.68 11.52 -0.44
CA VAL A 108 13.40 10.15 0.03
C VAL A 108 13.71 10.01 1.52
N LEU A 109 14.83 10.53 1.98
CA LEU A 109 15.19 10.55 3.40
C LEU A 109 14.16 11.35 4.23
N MET A 110 13.80 12.53 3.77
CA MET A 110 12.75 13.35 4.41
C MET A 110 11.44 12.57 4.51
N ILE A 111 11.00 11.92 3.43
CA ILE A 111 9.77 11.10 3.42
C ILE A 111 9.82 10.03 4.50
N GLN A 112 10.93 9.33 4.68
CA GLN A 112 11.05 8.27 5.69
C GLN A 112 10.89 8.81 7.12
N PHE A 113 11.54 9.95 7.43
CA PHE A 113 11.40 10.58 8.74
C PHE A 113 9.97 11.10 8.99
N VAL A 114 9.40 11.81 8.02
CA VAL A 114 8.05 12.38 8.16
C VAL A 114 6.99 11.27 8.23
N ALA A 115 7.14 10.19 7.48
CA ALA A 115 6.22 9.05 7.50
C ALA A 115 6.12 8.38 8.88
N PHE A 116 7.22 8.36 9.64
CA PHE A 116 7.20 7.87 11.03
C PHE A 116 6.23 8.69 11.90
N PHE A 117 6.33 10.01 11.85
CA PHE A 117 5.41 10.90 12.59
C PHE A 117 4.00 10.83 12.03
N GLY A 118 3.87 10.70 10.70
CA GLY A 118 2.60 10.46 10.03
C GLY A 118 1.88 9.22 10.57
N ALA A 119 2.58 8.10 10.71
CA ALA A 119 2.00 6.87 11.25
C ALA A 119 1.47 7.05 12.70
N LEU A 120 2.21 7.77 13.54
CA LEU A 120 1.77 8.10 14.92
C LEU A 120 0.53 9.01 14.92
N PHE A 121 0.51 10.02 14.08
CA PHE A 121 -0.62 10.93 13.92
C PHE A 121 -1.88 10.17 13.49
N TRP A 122 -1.80 9.35 12.45
CA TRP A 122 -2.92 8.57 11.95
C TRP A 122 -3.41 7.53 12.94
N GLY A 123 -2.50 6.91 13.71
CA GLY A 123 -2.88 6.00 14.79
C GLY A 123 -3.73 6.67 15.89
N ARG A 124 -3.44 7.96 16.20
CA ARG A 124 -4.28 8.75 17.10
C ARG A 124 -5.59 9.17 16.45
N LEU A 125 -5.54 9.64 15.21
CA LEU A 125 -6.73 10.05 14.47
C LEU A 125 -7.74 8.92 14.33
N ALA A 126 -7.27 7.70 14.05
CA ALA A 126 -8.13 6.52 13.96
C ALA A 126 -8.85 6.19 15.28
N LYS A 127 -8.27 6.54 16.44
CA LYS A 127 -8.94 6.41 17.74
C LYS A 127 -10.03 7.47 17.94
N TRP A 128 -9.90 8.65 17.35
CA TRP A 128 -10.86 9.76 17.53
C TRP A 128 -12.04 9.67 16.55
N ILE A 129 -11.78 9.49 15.28
CA ILE A 129 -12.82 9.49 14.23
C ILE A 129 -13.17 8.11 13.70
N GLY A 130 -12.45 7.06 14.15
CA GLY A 130 -12.59 5.71 13.66
C GLY A 130 -11.69 5.39 12.46
N ALA A 131 -11.33 4.12 12.31
CA ALA A 131 -10.39 3.66 11.28
C ALA A 131 -10.92 3.90 9.86
N LYS A 132 -12.20 3.59 9.59
CA LYS A 132 -12.82 3.79 8.28
C LYS A 132 -12.78 5.26 7.84
N GLN A 133 -13.20 6.20 8.71
CA GLN A 133 -13.18 7.61 8.42
C GLN A 133 -11.77 8.13 8.20
N SER A 134 -10.81 7.65 8.98
CA SER A 134 -9.40 8.00 8.79
C SER A 134 -8.89 7.58 7.42
N ILE A 135 -9.24 6.38 6.93
CA ILE A 135 -8.88 5.95 5.58
C ILE A 135 -9.53 6.87 4.54
N ILE A 136 -10.81 7.21 4.69
CA ILE A 136 -11.50 8.14 3.77
C ILE A 136 -10.77 9.48 3.70
N VAL A 137 -10.42 10.07 4.85
CA VAL A 137 -9.66 11.33 4.89
C VAL A 137 -8.30 11.17 4.18
N SER A 138 -7.61 10.06 4.40
CA SER A 138 -6.33 9.80 3.72
C SER A 138 -6.48 9.71 2.20
N LEU A 139 -7.57 9.12 1.70
CA LEU A 139 -7.83 9.02 0.26
C LEU A 139 -8.12 10.39 -0.38
N PHE A 140 -8.77 11.31 0.34
CA PHE A 140 -8.92 12.71 -0.13
C PHE A 140 -7.56 13.39 -0.26
N ILE A 141 -6.65 13.17 0.70
CA ILE A 141 -5.30 13.73 0.63
C ILE A 141 -4.54 13.13 -0.55
N TRP A 142 -4.61 11.79 -0.75
CA TRP A 142 -4.00 11.12 -1.89
C TRP A 142 -4.53 11.65 -3.24
N ALA A 143 -5.83 11.86 -3.36
CA ALA A 143 -6.42 12.49 -4.55
C ALA A 143 -5.88 13.91 -4.76
N GLY A 144 -5.78 14.70 -3.71
CA GLY A 144 -5.17 16.03 -3.74
C GLY A 144 -3.71 16.02 -4.17
N VAL A 145 -2.92 15.06 -3.68
CA VAL A 145 -1.51 14.84 -4.08
C VAL A 145 -1.42 14.60 -5.59
N VAL A 146 -2.25 13.72 -6.13
CA VAL A 146 -2.25 13.39 -7.57
C VAL A 146 -2.68 14.59 -8.42
N ILE A 147 -3.73 15.34 -8.01
CA ILE A 147 -4.20 16.55 -8.71
C ILE A 147 -3.10 17.60 -8.70
N TYR A 148 -2.46 17.83 -7.55
CA TYR A 148 -1.38 18.79 -7.44
C TYR A 148 -0.15 18.40 -8.26
N ALA A 149 0.22 17.12 -8.27
CA ALA A 149 1.32 16.61 -9.10
C ALA A 149 1.06 16.81 -10.60
N TYR A 150 -0.19 16.71 -11.03
CA TYR A 150 -0.59 16.97 -12.42
C TYR A 150 -0.52 18.47 -12.77
N GLY A 151 -1.18 19.32 -11.97
CA GLY A 151 -1.41 20.74 -12.30
C GLY A 151 -0.33 21.69 -11.81
N GLY A 152 0.26 21.41 -10.67
CA GLY A 152 1.35 22.16 -10.02
C GLY A 152 2.74 21.76 -10.53
N LEU A 153 3.76 22.04 -9.70
CA LEU A 153 5.16 21.70 -9.97
C LEU A 153 5.66 22.29 -11.31
N LYS A 154 5.22 23.52 -11.60
CA LYS A 154 5.57 24.26 -12.81
C LYS A 154 6.24 25.57 -12.39
N GLY A 155 7.40 25.87 -12.93
CA GLY A 155 8.10 27.12 -12.64
C GLY A 155 9.35 26.92 -11.79
N ASP A 156 9.87 28.02 -11.27
CA ASP A 156 11.20 28.05 -10.61
C ASP A 156 11.17 27.42 -9.20
N ASN A 157 10.02 27.46 -8.53
CA ASN A 157 9.86 26.90 -7.18
C ASN A 157 9.49 25.42 -7.15
N ARG A 158 9.48 24.73 -8.31
CA ARG A 158 9.03 23.32 -8.44
C ARG A 158 9.75 22.35 -7.48
N VAL A 159 11.00 22.64 -7.14
CA VAL A 159 11.78 21.81 -6.21
C VAL A 159 11.19 21.92 -4.80
N ALA A 160 10.97 23.15 -4.32
CA ALA A 160 10.35 23.39 -3.01
C ALA A 160 8.93 22.84 -2.94
N GLU A 161 8.14 23.03 -4.01
CA GLU A 161 6.80 22.48 -4.11
C GLU A 161 6.80 20.94 -4.06
N PHE A 162 7.81 20.30 -4.66
CA PHE A 162 7.94 18.84 -4.60
C PHE A 162 8.31 18.35 -3.20
N PHE A 163 9.15 19.09 -2.45
CA PHE A 163 9.40 18.80 -1.05
C PHE A 163 8.12 18.86 -0.21
N ILE A 164 7.30 19.91 -0.42
CA ILE A 164 6.01 20.05 0.28
C ILE A 164 5.08 18.89 -0.09
N LEU A 165 4.98 18.55 -1.37
CA LEU A 165 4.21 17.39 -1.83
C LEU A 165 4.71 16.08 -1.20
N GLY A 166 6.03 15.92 -1.09
CA GLY A 166 6.68 14.81 -0.42
C GLY A 166 6.28 14.69 1.06
N VAL A 167 6.13 15.81 1.76
CA VAL A 167 5.61 15.83 3.15
C VAL A 167 4.19 15.29 3.21
N PHE A 168 3.29 15.72 2.32
CA PHE A 168 1.92 15.19 2.28
C PHE A 168 1.89 13.70 1.97
N ILE A 169 2.67 13.24 0.98
CA ILE A 169 2.82 11.82 0.67
C ILE A 169 3.30 11.05 1.91
N ALA A 170 4.34 11.55 2.59
CA ALA A 170 4.92 10.90 3.76
C ALA A 170 3.90 10.76 4.90
N ILE A 171 3.17 11.83 5.21
CA ILE A 171 2.16 11.82 6.26
C ILE A 171 1.11 10.75 5.99
N VAL A 172 0.56 10.67 4.76
CA VAL A 172 -0.52 9.72 4.48
C VAL A 172 -0.03 8.29 4.22
N MET A 173 1.20 8.11 3.71
CA MET A 173 1.75 6.82 3.36
C MET A 173 1.84 5.88 4.56
N GLY A 174 2.46 6.33 5.65
CA GLY A 174 2.66 5.50 6.84
C GLY A 174 1.35 5.13 7.55
N GLY A 175 0.37 6.04 7.54
CA GLY A 175 -0.89 5.87 8.25
C GLY A 175 -1.93 5.06 7.50
N SER A 176 -2.14 5.33 6.22
CA SER A 176 -3.20 4.68 5.44
C SER A 176 -3.05 3.15 5.39
N GLN A 177 -1.83 2.65 5.17
CA GLN A 177 -1.56 1.21 5.13
C GLN A 177 -1.71 0.55 6.50
N ALA A 178 -1.16 1.16 7.56
CA ALA A 178 -1.24 0.63 8.92
C ALA A 178 -2.68 0.55 9.43
N ILE A 179 -3.49 1.61 9.18
CA ILE A 179 -4.90 1.63 9.58
C ILE A 179 -5.70 0.63 8.76
N SER A 180 -5.45 0.51 7.45
CA SER A 180 -6.13 -0.44 6.59
C SER A 180 -5.92 -1.88 7.05
N ARG A 181 -4.68 -2.24 7.38
CA ARG A 181 -4.36 -3.57 7.92
C ARG A 181 -4.99 -3.82 9.29
N SER A 182 -4.98 -2.81 10.17
CA SER A 182 -5.62 -2.88 11.49
C SER A 182 -7.13 -3.01 11.40
N LEU A 183 -7.78 -2.32 10.47
CA LEU A 183 -9.22 -2.43 10.24
C LEU A 183 -9.59 -3.80 9.72
N PHE A 184 -8.83 -4.33 8.75
CA PHE A 184 -9.04 -5.67 8.23
C PHE A 184 -8.94 -6.75 9.32
N ALA A 185 -7.94 -6.64 10.22
CA ALA A 185 -7.76 -7.54 11.34
C ALA A 185 -8.99 -7.66 12.24
N GLN A 186 -9.80 -6.60 12.33
CA GLN A 186 -11.02 -6.58 13.14
C GLN A 186 -12.24 -7.18 12.43
N MET A 187 -12.12 -7.44 11.12
CA MET A 187 -13.19 -7.92 10.26
C MET A 187 -12.99 -9.39 9.82
N ILE A 188 -12.08 -10.11 10.47
CA ILE A 188 -11.77 -11.51 10.17
C ILE A 188 -11.98 -12.41 11.37
N PRO A 189 -12.44 -13.70 11.16
CA PRO A 189 -12.69 -14.64 12.24
C PRO A 189 -11.40 -15.02 12.96
N LYS A 190 -11.49 -15.19 14.28
CA LYS A 190 -10.37 -15.67 15.09
C LYS A 190 -9.98 -17.09 14.71
N GLY A 191 -8.68 -17.34 14.60
CA GLY A 191 -8.12 -18.63 14.19
C GLY A 191 -8.03 -18.85 12.68
N LYS A 192 -8.57 -17.95 11.86
CA LYS A 192 -8.48 -17.96 10.39
C LYS A 192 -7.64 -16.79 9.84
N GLU A 193 -6.89 -16.12 10.70
CA GLU A 193 -6.12 -14.93 10.34
C GLU A 193 -5.18 -15.21 9.16
N ALA A 194 -4.45 -16.33 9.19
CA ALA A 194 -3.50 -16.67 8.12
C ALA A 194 -4.19 -16.85 6.75
N GLU A 195 -5.39 -17.45 6.74
CA GLU A 195 -6.15 -17.69 5.52
C GLU A 195 -6.68 -16.38 4.92
N PHE A 196 -7.30 -15.53 5.75
CA PHE A 196 -7.84 -14.24 5.30
C PHE A 196 -6.75 -13.26 4.93
N TYR A 197 -5.64 -13.21 5.67
CA TYR A 197 -4.49 -12.39 5.30
C TYR A 197 -3.83 -12.84 4.00
N SER A 198 -3.93 -14.11 3.62
CA SER A 198 -3.48 -14.56 2.30
C SER A 198 -4.22 -13.85 1.17
N PHE A 199 -5.55 -13.63 1.31
CA PHE A 199 -6.32 -12.84 0.35
C PHE A 199 -5.98 -11.35 0.39
N TYR A 200 -5.72 -10.81 1.57
CA TYR A 200 -5.24 -9.44 1.71
C TYR A 200 -3.91 -9.23 0.97
N GLU A 201 -2.95 -10.14 1.14
CA GLU A 201 -1.66 -10.11 0.44
C GLU A 201 -1.82 -10.33 -1.08
N VAL A 202 -2.71 -11.22 -1.50
CA VAL A 202 -3.04 -11.37 -2.93
C VAL A 202 -3.62 -10.07 -3.49
N SER A 203 -4.50 -9.40 -2.74
CA SER A 203 -5.05 -8.10 -3.13
C SER A 203 -3.98 -7.01 -3.15
N GLU A 204 -2.97 -7.09 -2.30
CA GLU A 204 -1.87 -6.12 -2.25
C GLU A 204 -0.86 -6.33 -3.38
N ARG A 205 -0.50 -7.60 -3.66
CA ARG A 205 0.59 -7.93 -4.60
C ARG A 205 0.11 -8.42 -5.97
N GLY A 206 -1.05 -9.08 -6.00
CA GLY A 206 -1.57 -9.70 -7.22
C GLY A 206 -2.05 -8.70 -8.26
N THR A 207 -2.35 -7.49 -7.86
CA THR A 207 -2.91 -6.42 -8.70
C THR A 207 -2.00 -5.22 -8.85
N SER A 208 -0.88 -5.22 -8.16
CA SER A 208 0.12 -4.13 -8.21
C SER A 208 0.68 -3.82 -9.62
N TRP A 209 0.22 -4.54 -10.65
CA TRP A 209 0.52 -4.27 -12.05
C TRP A 209 -0.53 -3.36 -12.73
N THR A 210 -1.76 -3.27 -12.19
CA THR A 210 -2.84 -2.53 -12.87
C THR A 210 -2.61 -1.02 -12.81
N GLY A 211 -2.12 -0.51 -11.70
CA GLY A 211 -1.78 0.90 -11.55
C GLY A 211 -0.64 1.35 -12.48
N PRO A 212 0.52 0.67 -12.48
CA PRO A 212 1.58 0.95 -13.45
C PRO A 212 1.13 0.81 -14.91
N LEU A 213 0.23 -0.13 -15.22
CA LEU A 213 -0.34 -0.29 -16.55
C LEU A 213 -1.16 0.95 -16.95
N ILE A 214 -2.10 1.38 -16.11
CA ILE A 214 -2.94 2.56 -16.39
C ILE A 214 -2.06 3.83 -16.48
N PHE A 215 -1.09 3.98 -15.59
CA PHE A 215 -0.10 5.05 -15.64
C PHE A 215 0.66 5.04 -16.97
N GLY A 216 1.18 3.89 -17.38
CA GLY A 216 1.95 3.71 -18.60
C GLY A 216 1.12 4.00 -19.85
N LEU A 217 -0.11 3.49 -19.92
CA LEU A 217 -1.03 3.72 -21.03
C LEU A 217 -1.40 5.22 -21.14
N ALA A 218 -1.74 5.87 -20.02
CA ALA A 218 -2.03 7.29 -20.03
C ALA A 218 -0.81 8.12 -20.48
N ASN A 219 0.39 7.79 -19.99
CA ASN A 219 1.62 8.43 -20.44
C ASN A 219 1.88 8.23 -21.93
N GLN A 220 1.64 7.02 -22.47
CA GLN A 220 1.82 6.72 -23.89
C GLN A 220 0.81 7.47 -24.76
N ILE A 221 -0.45 7.50 -24.38
CA ILE A 221 -1.53 8.13 -25.16
C ILE A 221 -1.37 9.66 -25.16
N PHE A 222 -1.08 10.25 -24.02
CA PHE A 222 -1.04 11.73 -23.88
C PHE A 222 0.39 12.31 -23.95
N GLY A 223 1.42 11.48 -24.06
CA GLY A 223 2.80 11.93 -24.24
C GLY A 223 3.44 12.61 -23.02
N SER A 224 2.86 12.48 -21.81
CA SER A 224 3.35 13.15 -20.61
C SER A 224 3.10 12.34 -19.34
N LEU A 225 4.12 12.24 -18.50
CA LEU A 225 4.05 11.58 -17.19
C LEU A 225 2.99 12.21 -16.27
N ARG A 226 2.65 13.48 -16.45
CA ARG A 226 1.61 14.16 -15.67
C ARG A 226 0.24 13.52 -15.88
N TYR A 227 -0.12 13.16 -17.11
CA TYR A 227 -1.36 12.44 -17.39
C TYR A 227 -1.32 11.02 -16.82
N GLY A 228 -0.14 10.37 -16.82
CA GLY A 228 0.06 9.11 -16.14
C GLY A 228 -0.26 9.20 -14.65
N ILE A 229 0.26 10.24 -13.96
CA ILE A 229 -0.06 10.46 -12.54
C ILE A 229 -1.54 10.78 -12.35
N LEU A 230 -2.12 11.65 -13.18
CA LEU A 230 -3.53 12.01 -13.07
C LEU A 230 -4.45 10.80 -13.23
N SER A 231 -4.09 9.83 -14.07
CA SER A 231 -4.90 8.61 -14.29
C SER A 231 -5.08 7.80 -13.00
N LEU A 232 -4.14 7.91 -12.05
CA LEU A 232 -4.22 7.21 -10.75
C LEU A 232 -5.32 7.75 -9.85
N ILE A 233 -5.90 8.93 -10.14
CA ILE A 233 -7.05 9.46 -9.41
C ILE A 233 -8.24 8.52 -9.46
N PHE A 234 -8.36 7.72 -10.53
CA PHE A 234 -9.40 6.71 -10.68
C PHE A 234 -9.44 5.75 -9.48
N TYR A 235 -8.28 5.30 -9.02
CA TYR A 235 -8.19 4.38 -7.89
C TYR A 235 -8.66 4.99 -6.58
N PHE A 236 -8.32 6.26 -6.35
CA PHE A 236 -8.75 6.98 -5.14
C PHE A 236 -10.25 7.28 -5.16
N ILE A 237 -10.78 7.70 -6.31
CA ILE A 237 -12.22 7.92 -6.47
C ILE A 237 -12.98 6.60 -6.31
N ALA A 238 -12.53 5.51 -6.92
CA ALA A 238 -13.16 4.21 -6.79
C ALA A 238 -13.15 3.72 -5.32
N GLY A 239 -12.01 3.89 -4.62
CA GLY A 239 -11.93 3.61 -3.19
C GLY A 239 -12.88 4.48 -2.35
N LEU A 240 -12.96 5.79 -2.64
CA LEU A 240 -13.87 6.73 -1.99
C LEU A 240 -15.35 6.41 -2.24
N ILE A 241 -15.69 5.82 -3.38
CA ILE A 241 -17.05 5.38 -3.68
C ILE A 241 -17.39 4.09 -2.93
N VAL A 242 -16.50 3.09 -2.94
CA VAL A 242 -16.80 1.76 -2.38
C VAL A 242 -16.70 1.75 -0.85
N LEU A 243 -15.68 2.39 -0.26
CA LEU A 243 -15.42 2.34 1.18
C LEU A 243 -16.58 2.84 2.06
N PRO A 244 -17.33 3.90 1.72
CA PRO A 244 -18.51 4.33 2.50
C PRO A 244 -19.58 3.26 2.67
N PHE A 245 -19.77 2.38 1.68
CA PHE A 245 -20.76 1.29 1.72
C PHE A 245 -20.34 0.11 2.60
N VAL A 246 -19.12 0.07 3.09
CA VAL A 246 -18.66 -0.96 4.03
C VAL A 246 -19.23 -0.69 5.42
N ASN A 247 -19.99 -1.62 5.97
CA ASN A 247 -20.49 -1.55 7.33
C ASN A 247 -19.54 -2.29 8.27
N VAL A 248 -18.59 -1.55 8.86
CA VAL A 248 -17.57 -2.11 9.76
C VAL A 248 -18.17 -2.76 11.00
N LYS A 249 -19.24 -2.18 11.57
CA LYS A 249 -19.92 -2.73 12.75
C LYS A 249 -20.54 -4.09 12.43
N LYS A 250 -21.26 -4.17 11.30
CA LYS A 250 -21.85 -5.44 10.85
C LYS A 250 -20.77 -6.50 10.60
N ALA A 251 -19.66 -6.13 9.94
CA ALA A 251 -18.55 -7.06 9.74
C ALA A 251 -17.99 -7.63 11.05
N MET A 252 -17.84 -6.79 12.08
CA MET A 252 -17.38 -7.22 13.41
C MET A 252 -18.41 -8.13 14.12
N ASP A 253 -19.70 -7.88 13.92
CA ASP A 253 -20.76 -8.70 14.50
C ASP A 253 -20.88 -10.05 13.79
N ASP A 254 -20.81 -10.07 12.43
CA ASP A 254 -20.77 -11.31 11.63
C ASP A 254 -19.57 -12.21 12.06
N VAL A 255 -18.43 -11.61 12.38
CA VAL A 255 -17.24 -12.34 12.88
C VAL A 255 -17.49 -12.98 14.24
N LYS A 256 -18.19 -12.28 15.17
CA LYS A 256 -18.50 -12.83 16.49
C LYS A 256 -19.47 -13.99 16.44
N GLU A 257 -20.44 -13.94 15.51
CA GLU A 257 -21.41 -15.02 15.31
C GLU A 257 -20.78 -16.30 14.73
N HIS A 258 -19.66 -16.17 14.00
CA HIS A 258 -18.98 -17.29 13.35
C HIS A 258 -17.65 -17.68 14.05
N SER A 259 -17.32 -17.10 15.19
CA SER A 259 -16.18 -17.45 16.06
C SER A 259 -16.66 -18.23 17.27
#